data_6a5e195e7fd30281a86f3b581d28b2ee
#
_entry.id   6a5e195e7fd30281a86f3b581d28b2ee
#
_cell.length_a   1.000
_cell.length_b   1.000
_cell.length_c   1.000
_cell.angle_alpha   90.00
_cell.angle_beta   90.00
_cell.angle_gamma   90.00
#
_symmetry.space_group_name_H-M   'P 1'
#
loop_
_entity.id
_entity.type
_entity.pdbx_description
1 polymer ?
#
loop_
_entity_poly.entity_id
_entity_poly.type
_entity_poly.pdbx_seq_one_letter_code
_entity_poly.pdbx_strand_id
1 'polypeptide(L)'
;MNQLTSRGLIVAAVALLSAVTAPATVHADTRAPAPGGDRLVITVRHAGHADGTFVLRCHPARGSHPAPARACDALDRRTVWGRDPFAPVPPRSMCAMQYGGPATARITGTWAGRPVDARYNRSDGCQIARWNALVPLLPDLRTQNPPRRASAGNEQGHR
;
A
#
# COMPACT_ATOMS: atom_id res chain seq x y z
N MET A 1 54.91 -86.79 14.36
CA MET A 1 55.56 -86.32 15.62
C MET A 1 55.48 -84.76 15.58
N ASN A 2 55.04 -84.24 16.70
CA ASN A 2 55.00 -82.83 17.11
C ASN A 2 53.87 -82.00 16.63
N GLN A 3 52.98 -81.89 17.50
CA GLN A 3 51.98 -80.86 17.75
C GLN A 3 52.60 -79.50 17.99
N LEU A 4 52.04 -78.44 17.45
CA LEU A 4 52.16 -77.15 18.07
C LEU A 4 50.84 -76.41 17.88
N THR A 5 50.16 -76.36 18.93
CA THR A 5 48.91 -75.55 19.15
C THR A 5 49.27 -74.09 19.17
N SER A 6 48.64 -73.28 18.29
CA SER A 6 48.67 -71.82 18.41
C SER A 6 47.27 -71.30 18.80
N ARG A 7 47.20 -70.79 20.01
CA ARG A 7 46.03 -70.07 20.53
C ARG A 7 45.92 -68.70 19.87
N GLY A 8 44.90 -68.54 19.06
CA GLY A 8 44.54 -67.20 18.54
C GLY A 8 43.76 -66.36 19.56
N LEU A 9 44.33 -65.24 19.90
CA LEU A 9 43.62 -64.23 20.70
C LEU A 9 42.60 -63.53 19.79
N ILE A 10 41.33 -63.64 20.23
CA ILE A 10 40.26 -62.81 19.63
C ILE A 10 40.27 -61.47 20.35
N VAL A 11 40.71 -60.41 19.65
CA VAL A 11 40.56 -59.02 20.14
C VAL A 11 39.22 -58.49 19.63
N ALA A 12 38.26 -58.38 20.56
CA ALA A 12 37.00 -57.75 20.27
C ALA A 12 37.17 -56.22 20.22
N ALA A 13 37.15 -55.65 19.02
CA ALA A 13 37.11 -54.21 18.85
C ALA A 13 35.68 -53.70 19.07
N VAL A 14 35.44 -53.07 20.20
CA VAL A 14 34.20 -52.33 20.47
C VAL A 14 34.29 -51.01 19.73
N ALA A 15 33.55 -50.86 18.60
CA ALA A 15 33.40 -49.61 17.89
C ALA A 15 32.34 -48.76 18.61
N LEU A 16 32.79 -47.73 19.30
CA LEU A 16 31.92 -46.66 19.86
C LEU A 16 31.45 -45.77 18.70
N LEU A 17 30.17 -45.93 18.27
CA LEU A 17 29.51 -44.99 17.39
C LEU A 17 29.18 -43.72 18.21
N SER A 18 30.00 -42.70 18.07
CA SER A 18 29.68 -41.34 18.54
C SER A 18 28.67 -40.74 17.58
N ALA A 19 27.40 -40.68 18.00
CA ALA A 19 26.37 -39.91 17.29
C ALA A 19 26.66 -38.41 17.44
N VAL A 20 27.17 -37.79 16.39
CA VAL A 20 27.32 -36.33 16.29
C VAL A 20 25.95 -35.79 15.99
N THR A 21 25.24 -35.31 17.01
CA THR A 21 24.04 -34.49 16.83
C THR A 21 24.46 -33.09 16.40
N ALA A 22 24.39 -32.84 15.10
CA ALA A 22 24.55 -31.48 14.56
C ALA A 22 23.38 -30.61 15.06
N PRO A 23 23.64 -29.43 15.65
CA PRO A 23 22.58 -28.48 15.96
C PRO A 23 21.94 -28.03 14.67
N ALA A 24 20.62 -28.23 14.54
CA ALA A 24 19.83 -27.63 13.46
C ALA A 24 19.92 -26.09 13.63
N THR A 25 20.73 -25.44 12.82
CA THR A 25 20.72 -23.98 12.70
C THR A 25 19.39 -23.60 12.09
N VAL A 26 18.45 -23.17 12.95
CA VAL A 26 17.25 -22.46 12.51
C VAL A 26 17.76 -21.16 11.88
N HIS A 27 17.92 -21.16 10.57
CA HIS A 27 18.06 -19.91 9.82
C HIS A 27 16.72 -19.20 9.97
N ALA A 28 16.63 -18.30 10.93
CA ALA A 28 15.62 -17.27 10.89
C ALA A 28 15.81 -16.57 9.54
N ASP A 29 14.88 -16.78 8.62
CA ASP A 29 14.80 -16.09 7.34
C ASP A 29 14.55 -14.60 7.66
N THR A 30 15.58 -13.91 8.12
CA THR A 30 15.64 -12.45 8.12
C THR A 30 15.78 -12.05 6.67
N ARG A 31 14.72 -12.37 5.88
CA ARG A 31 14.54 -11.77 4.58
C ARG A 31 14.38 -10.29 4.83
N ALA A 32 15.47 -9.54 4.67
CA ALA A 32 15.40 -8.09 4.62
C ALA A 32 14.23 -7.74 3.73
N PRO A 33 13.34 -6.81 4.14
CA PRO A 33 12.24 -6.38 3.27
C PRO A 33 12.84 -6.10 1.92
N ALA A 34 12.33 -6.75 0.86
CA ALA A 34 12.82 -6.53 -0.48
C ALA A 34 12.88 -5.01 -0.71
N PRO A 35 14.01 -4.44 -1.13
CA PRO A 35 14.12 -3.00 -1.30
C PRO A 35 13.04 -2.56 -2.28
N GLY A 36 12.07 -1.79 -1.78
CA GLY A 36 11.19 -1.03 -2.63
C GLY A 36 9.89 -1.67 -3.09
N GLY A 37 9.21 -2.49 -2.28
CA GLY A 37 7.79 -2.76 -2.53
C GLY A 37 6.98 -1.48 -2.37
N ASP A 38 6.03 -1.22 -3.30
CA ASP A 38 5.13 -0.08 -3.23
C ASP A 38 4.34 -0.09 -1.92
N ARG A 39 4.61 0.89 -1.09
CA ARG A 39 3.98 1.05 0.21
C ARG A 39 3.61 2.50 0.44
N LEU A 40 2.33 2.74 0.62
CA LEU A 40 1.78 4.06 0.90
C LEU A 40 1.09 4.07 2.27
N VAL A 41 1.20 5.19 2.97
CA VAL A 41 0.40 5.54 4.14
C VAL A 41 -0.51 6.69 3.74
N ILE A 42 -1.80 6.49 3.85
CA ILE A 42 -2.85 7.44 3.48
C ILE A 42 -3.52 7.90 4.76
N THR A 43 -3.41 9.17 5.10
CA THR A 43 -4.10 9.79 6.24
C THR A 43 -5.20 10.71 5.71
N VAL A 44 -6.44 10.44 6.05
CA VAL A 44 -7.62 11.22 5.66
C VAL A 44 -8.20 11.90 6.90
N ARG A 45 -8.58 13.16 6.79
CA ARG A 45 -9.14 13.99 7.85
C ARG A 45 -10.33 14.80 7.34
N HIS A 46 -11.29 15.07 8.22
CA HIS A 46 -12.48 15.88 7.95
C HIS A 46 -13.35 15.34 6.78
N ALA A 47 -13.30 14.03 6.58
CA ALA A 47 -14.10 13.32 5.58
C ALA A 47 -15.21 12.45 6.25
N GLY A 48 -15.54 12.75 7.51
CA GLY A 48 -16.56 12.05 8.26
C GLY A 48 -16.17 10.59 8.54
N HIS A 49 -17.04 9.66 8.19
CA HIS A 49 -16.81 8.21 8.39
C HIS A 49 -15.60 7.65 7.59
N ALA A 50 -15.08 8.43 6.64
CA ALA A 50 -13.90 8.05 5.88
C ALA A 50 -12.58 8.55 6.49
N ASP A 51 -12.63 9.19 7.66
CA ASP A 51 -11.42 9.60 8.39
C ASP A 51 -10.62 8.39 8.84
N GLY A 52 -9.30 8.49 8.76
CA GLY A 52 -8.43 7.42 9.21
C GLY A 52 -7.02 7.50 8.64
N THR A 53 -6.21 6.54 9.09
CA THR A 53 -4.89 6.30 8.54
C THR A 53 -4.82 4.86 8.06
N PHE A 54 -4.53 4.70 6.78
CA PHE A 54 -4.55 3.42 6.09
C PHE A 54 -3.18 3.12 5.51
N VAL A 55 -2.81 1.85 5.53
CA VAL A 55 -1.62 1.35 4.85
C VAL A 55 -2.07 0.60 3.60
N LEU A 56 -1.52 0.98 2.47
CA LEU A 56 -1.65 0.28 1.20
C LEU A 56 -0.29 -0.29 0.81
N ARG A 57 -0.26 -1.55 0.45
CA ARG A 57 0.87 -2.20 -0.21
C ARG A 57 0.38 -2.78 -1.51
N CYS A 58 1.16 -2.63 -2.56
CA CYS A 58 0.82 -3.19 -3.87
C CYS A 58 1.87 -4.23 -4.29
N HIS A 59 1.50 -5.10 -5.22
CA HIS A 59 2.34 -6.14 -5.81
C HIS A 59 2.93 -7.15 -4.78
N PRO A 60 2.04 -7.87 -4.02
CA PRO A 60 0.59 -7.97 -4.10
C PRO A 60 -0.17 -6.93 -3.27
N ALA A 61 -1.43 -6.67 -3.67
CA ALA A 61 -2.32 -5.73 -2.99
C ALA A 61 -2.70 -6.23 -1.58
N ARG A 62 -2.41 -5.41 -0.53
CA ARG A 62 -2.68 -5.71 0.88
C ARG A 62 -2.58 -4.47 1.76
N GLY A 63 -2.94 -4.62 3.02
CA GLY A 63 -2.87 -3.56 4.04
C GLY A 63 -4.22 -3.25 4.65
N SER A 64 -4.32 -2.15 5.40
CA SER A 64 -5.55 -1.73 6.07
C SER A 64 -6.45 -0.84 5.22
N HIS A 65 -6.07 -0.57 3.96
CA HIS A 65 -6.89 0.23 3.05
C HIS A 65 -8.22 -0.49 2.74
N PRO A 66 -9.39 0.20 2.72
CA PRO A 66 -10.70 -0.44 2.53
C PRO A 66 -10.87 -1.21 1.21
N ALA A 67 -10.13 -0.83 0.18
CA ALA A 67 -10.20 -1.46 -1.14
C ALA A 67 -8.80 -1.61 -1.77
N PRO A 68 -7.89 -2.45 -1.17
CA PRO A 68 -6.49 -2.45 -1.57
C PRO A 68 -6.28 -2.84 -3.03
N ALA A 69 -6.94 -3.86 -3.54
CA ALA A 69 -6.81 -4.28 -4.93
C ALA A 69 -7.21 -3.16 -5.90
N ARG A 70 -8.40 -2.57 -5.70
CA ARG A 70 -8.88 -1.49 -6.58
C ARG A 70 -8.02 -0.24 -6.52
N ALA A 71 -7.45 0.06 -5.34
CA ALA A 71 -6.56 1.20 -5.17
C ALA A 71 -5.23 0.98 -5.90
N CYS A 72 -4.64 -0.22 -5.79
CA CYS A 72 -3.45 -0.59 -6.56
C CYS A 72 -3.70 -0.51 -8.06
N ASP A 73 -4.77 -1.13 -8.57
CA ASP A 73 -5.12 -1.10 -9.98
C ASP A 73 -5.33 0.33 -10.51
N ALA A 74 -5.93 1.21 -9.70
CA ALA A 74 -6.15 2.60 -10.08
C ALA A 74 -4.83 3.38 -10.16
N LEU A 75 -3.89 3.13 -9.26
CA LEU A 75 -2.55 3.72 -9.29
C LEU A 75 -1.75 3.20 -10.49
N ASP A 76 -1.77 1.91 -10.75
CA ASP A 76 -1.07 1.29 -11.87
C ASP A 76 -1.50 1.90 -13.20
N ARG A 77 -2.80 2.04 -13.42
CA ARG A 77 -3.34 2.68 -14.64
C ARG A 77 -2.93 4.14 -14.79
N ARG A 78 -2.59 4.83 -13.71
CA ARG A 78 -2.15 6.24 -13.71
C ARG A 78 -0.65 6.40 -13.76
N THR A 79 0.08 5.35 -13.46
CA THR A 79 1.54 5.31 -13.48
C THR A 79 2.00 5.04 -14.90
N VAL A 80 2.09 6.09 -15.69
CA VAL A 80 2.62 6.05 -17.06
C VAL A 80 3.93 6.83 -17.13
N TRP A 81 4.78 6.46 -18.08
CA TRP A 81 6.07 7.11 -18.24
C TRP A 81 5.94 8.63 -18.39
N GLY A 82 6.76 9.38 -17.68
CA GLY A 82 6.74 10.86 -17.70
C GLY A 82 5.60 11.53 -16.91
N ARG A 83 4.74 10.75 -16.24
CA ARG A 83 3.62 11.28 -15.45
C ARG A 83 3.67 10.80 -14.01
N ASP A 84 3.64 11.74 -13.06
CA ASP A 84 3.52 11.44 -11.63
C ASP A 84 2.03 11.44 -11.23
N PRO A 85 1.48 10.30 -10.76
CA PRO A 85 0.08 10.23 -10.31
C PRO A 85 -0.21 11.13 -9.09
N PHE A 86 0.82 11.54 -8.36
CA PHE A 86 0.71 12.38 -7.16
C PHE A 86 1.05 13.85 -7.41
N ALA A 87 1.34 14.23 -8.65
CA ALA A 87 1.73 15.60 -9.01
C ALA A 87 0.77 16.66 -8.42
N PRO A 88 1.28 17.79 -7.93
CA PRO A 88 0.44 18.90 -7.50
C PRO A 88 -0.29 19.53 -8.70
N VAL A 89 -1.32 20.32 -8.41
CA VAL A 89 -1.92 21.19 -9.43
C VAL A 89 -0.84 22.15 -9.93
N PRO A 90 -0.65 22.29 -11.25
CA PRO A 90 0.36 23.20 -11.80
C PRO A 90 0.14 24.64 -11.33
N PRO A 91 1.22 25.38 -11.07
CA PRO A 91 1.10 26.81 -10.75
C PRO A 91 0.35 27.56 -11.85
N ARG A 92 -0.46 28.54 -11.47
CA ARG A 92 -1.26 29.38 -12.39
C ARG A 92 -2.35 28.61 -13.16
N SER A 93 -2.75 27.41 -12.71
CA SER A 93 -3.93 26.75 -13.27
C SER A 93 -5.18 27.61 -13.08
N MET A 94 -6.00 27.69 -14.11
CA MET A 94 -7.33 28.31 -14.02
C MET A 94 -8.28 27.31 -13.34
N CYS A 95 -8.66 27.57 -12.11
CA CYS A 95 -9.50 26.67 -11.30
C CYS A 95 -10.84 27.33 -10.98
N ALA A 96 -11.92 26.57 -11.13
CA ALA A 96 -13.24 27.04 -10.71
C ALA A 96 -13.27 27.28 -9.18
N MET A 97 -13.94 28.38 -8.78
CA MET A 97 -14.15 28.77 -7.38
C MET A 97 -15.19 27.86 -6.71
N GLN A 98 -14.95 26.57 -6.68
CA GLN A 98 -15.84 25.56 -6.13
C GLN A 98 -15.24 24.98 -4.86
N TYR A 99 -15.97 25.04 -3.75
CA TYR A 99 -15.56 24.41 -2.50
C TYR A 99 -16.18 23.02 -2.39
N GLY A 100 -15.33 22.00 -2.21
CA GLY A 100 -15.73 20.60 -2.14
C GLY A 100 -15.80 20.01 -0.73
N GLY A 101 -15.79 20.86 0.31
CA GLY A 101 -15.81 20.44 1.71
C GLY A 101 -14.43 20.47 2.39
N PRO A 102 -14.37 20.24 3.71
CA PRO A 102 -13.18 20.43 4.54
C PRO A 102 -12.18 19.27 4.44
N ALA A 103 -12.49 18.20 3.72
CA ALA A 103 -11.68 17.00 3.67
C ALA A 103 -10.26 17.28 3.17
N THR A 104 -9.31 16.71 3.89
CA THR A 104 -7.87 16.74 3.55
C THR A 104 -7.30 15.34 3.57
N ALA A 105 -6.24 15.12 2.80
CA ALA A 105 -5.47 13.88 2.87
C ALA A 105 -3.98 14.14 2.70
N ARG A 106 -3.17 13.26 3.29
CA ARG A 106 -1.74 13.16 3.04
C ARG A 106 -1.41 11.72 2.65
N ILE A 107 -0.63 11.57 1.60
CA ILE A 107 -0.12 10.29 1.14
C ILE A 107 1.39 10.34 1.23
N THR A 108 1.98 9.40 1.99
CA THR A 108 3.44 9.28 2.13
C THR A 108 3.88 7.85 1.88
N GLY A 109 5.13 7.68 1.49
CA GLY A 109 5.72 6.35 1.29
C GLY A 109 6.52 6.23 0.01
N THR A 110 6.41 5.08 -0.65
CA THR A 110 7.10 4.78 -1.91
C THR A 110 6.13 4.23 -2.93
N TRP A 111 6.21 4.71 -4.16
CA TRP A 111 5.44 4.23 -5.29
C TRP A 111 6.33 4.16 -6.54
N ALA A 112 6.33 3.03 -7.24
CA ALA A 112 7.17 2.78 -8.42
C ALA A 112 8.64 3.18 -8.18
N GLY A 113 9.17 2.84 -7.00
CA GLY A 113 10.53 3.15 -6.58
C GLY A 113 10.80 4.62 -6.23
N ARG A 114 9.79 5.49 -6.25
CA ARG A 114 9.92 6.93 -5.96
C ARG A 114 9.33 7.28 -4.60
N PRO A 115 9.94 8.18 -3.82
CA PRO A 115 9.34 8.69 -2.59
C PRO A 115 8.10 9.51 -2.91
N VAL A 116 7.07 9.36 -2.09
CA VAL A 116 5.81 10.11 -2.17
C VAL A 116 5.60 10.88 -0.88
N ASP A 117 5.33 12.19 -1.00
CA ASP A 117 4.77 13.05 0.05
C ASP A 117 3.84 14.05 -0.61
N ALA A 118 2.57 13.69 -0.71
CA ALA A 118 1.57 14.47 -1.42
C ALA A 118 0.41 14.83 -0.49
N ARG A 119 0.00 16.11 -0.54
CA ARG A 119 -1.14 16.63 0.23
C ARG A 119 -2.30 16.93 -0.70
N TYR A 120 -3.50 16.69 -0.20
CA TYR A 120 -4.76 16.85 -0.92
C TYR A 120 -5.75 17.64 -0.07
N ASN A 121 -6.52 18.45 -0.74
CA ASN A 121 -7.66 19.17 -0.19
C ASN A 121 -8.75 19.30 -1.27
N ARG A 122 -9.81 20.01 -0.99
CA ARG A 122 -10.95 20.21 -1.89
C ARG A 122 -11.37 21.68 -1.93
N SER A 123 -10.41 22.61 -1.88
CA SER A 123 -10.62 24.05 -1.77
C SER A 123 -11.16 24.70 -3.05
N ASP A 124 -10.92 24.09 -4.20
CA ASP A 124 -11.28 24.60 -5.52
C ASP A 124 -11.48 23.46 -6.52
N GLY A 125 -11.96 23.78 -7.72
CA GLY A 125 -12.27 22.78 -8.75
C GLY A 125 -11.07 21.94 -9.18
N CYS A 126 -9.88 22.49 -9.24
CA CYS A 126 -8.66 21.74 -9.59
C CYS A 126 -8.26 20.77 -8.49
N GLN A 127 -8.34 21.19 -7.23
CA GLN A 127 -8.05 20.34 -6.09
C GLN A 127 -9.09 19.21 -5.93
N ILE A 128 -10.37 19.52 -6.20
CA ILE A 128 -11.43 18.51 -6.26
C ILE A 128 -11.15 17.49 -7.37
N ALA A 129 -10.80 17.95 -8.56
CA ALA A 129 -10.47 17.06 -9.68
C ALA A 129 -9.26 16.19 -9.36
N ARG A 130 -8.22 16.76 -8.74
CA ARG A 130 -7.02 16.04 -8.30
C ARG A 130 -7.35 14.98 -7.25
N TRP A 131 -8.20 15.28 -6.27
CA TRP A 131 -8.70 14.32 -5.30
C TRP A 131 -9.45 13.18 -5.97
N ASN A 132 -10.44 13.52 -6.81
CA ASN A 132 -11.30 12.55 -7.48
C ASN A 132 -10.51 11.65 -8.44
N ALA A 133 -9.42 12.16 -8.99
CA ALA A 133 -8.51 11.38 -9.81
C ALA A 133 -7.88 10.21 -9.07
N LEU A 134 -7.73 10.25 -7.76
CA LEU A 134 -7.17 9.18 -6.95
C LEU A 134 -8.22 8.28 -6.27
N VAL A 135 -9.50 8.43 -6.57
CA VAL A 135 -10.50 7.46 -6.11
C VAL A 135 -10.26 6.13 -6.84
N PRO A 136 -10.20 4.98 -6.15
CA PRO A 136 -10.57 4.73 -4.75
C PRO A 136 -9.40 4.78 -3.72
N LEU A 137 -8.19 5.22 -4.08
CA LEU A 137 -7.11 5.42 -3.10
C LEU A 137 -7.53 6.45 -2.04
N LEU A 138 -8.14 7.55 -2.48
CA LEU A 138 -8.85 8.49 -1.61
C LEU A 138 -10.35 8.17 -1.62
N PRO A 139 -11.08 8.48 -0.53
CA PRO A 139 -12.51 8.22 -0.47
C PRO A 139 -13.30 9.02 -1.52
N ASP A 140 -14.35 8.42 -2.05
CA ASP A 140 -15.29 9.13 -2.93
C ASP A 140 -16.22 10.00 -2.10
N LEU A 141 -16.05 11.30 -2.22
CA LEU A 141 -16.84 12.31 -1.49
C LEU A 141 -17.84 13.05 -2.38
N ARG A 142 -18.05 12.60 -3.61
CA ARG A 142 -18.98 13.25 -4.56
C ARG A 142 -20.43 13.18 -4.08
N THR A 143 -20.81 12.10 -3.43
CA THR A 143 -22.16 11.91 -2.89
C THR A 143 -22.40 12.66 -1.59
N GLN A 144 -21.35 13.06 -0.88
CA GLN A 144 -21.46 13.81 0.38
C GLN A 144 -21.71 15.30 0.16
N ASN A 145 -21.46 15.81 -1.04
CA ASN A 145 -21.73 17.19 -1.40
C ASN A 145 -22.36 17.22 -2.81
N PRO A 146 -23.62 16.78 -2.95
CA PRO A 146 -24.30 16.85 -4.23
C PRO A 146 -24.31 18.30 -4.71
N PRO A 147 -24.08 18.56 -6.01
CA PRO A 147 -24.22 19.92 -6.54
C PRO A 147 -25.59 20.43 -6.16
N ARG A 148 -25.68 21.66 -5.60
CA ARG A 148 -26.95 22.31 -5.38
C ARG A 148 -27.71 22.26 -6.69
N ARG A 149 -28.80 21.52 -6.75
CA ARG A 149 -29.73 21.63 -7.86
C ARG A 149 -30.10 23.12 -7.91
N ALA A 150 -29.80 23.77 -9.01
CA ALA A 150 -30.35 25.07 -9.28
C ALA A 150 -31.85 24.90 -9.08
N SER A 151 -32.42 25.63 -8.12
CA SER A 151 -33.86 25.66 -7.91
C SER A 151 -34.48 26.05 -9.24
N ALA A 152 -35.10 25.09 -9.93
CA ALA A 152 -35.94 25.38 -11.06
C ALA A 152 -36.98 26.36 -10.55
N GLY A 153 -36.87 27.61 -11.00
CA GLY A 153 -37.79 28.66 -10.64
C GLY A 153 -39.20 28.17 -10.93
N ASN A 154 -40.02 28.06 -9.89
CA ASN A 154 -41.43 27.85 -10.00
C ASN A 154 -42.02 29.18 -10.46
N GLU A 155 -41.98 29.44 -11.77
CA GLU A 155 -42.83 30.45 -12.41
C GLU A 155 -44.25 29.87 -12.44
N GLN A 156 -44.95 29.96 -11.31
CA GLN A 156 -46.38 29.88 -11.33
C GLN A 156 -46.89 31.24 -11.82
N GLY A 157 -47.24 31.28 -13.12
CA GLY A 157 -47.93 32.38 -13.74
C GLY A 157 -49.26 32.67 -13.02
N HIS A 158 -49.36 33.90 -12.58
CA HIS A 158 -50.66 34.49 -12.23
C HIS A 158 -51.44 34.73 -13.51
N ARG A 159 -52.55 34.07 -13.63
CA ARG A 159 -53.70 34.53 -14.42
C ARG A 159 -54.81 34.93 -13.49
#